data_773d3fc19e43b07e49e07f19178da352
#
_entry.id   773d3fc19e43b07e49e07f19178da352
#
_cell.length_a   1.000
_cell.length_b   1.000
_cell.length_c   1.000
_cell.angle_alpha   90.00
_cell.angle_beta   90.00
_cell.angle_gamma   90.00
#
_symmetry.space_group_name_H-M   'P 1'
#
loop_
_entity.id
_entity.type
_entity.pdbx_description
1 polymer ?
#
loop_
_entity_poly.entity_id
_entity_poly.type
_entity_poly.pdbx_seq_one_letter_code
_entity_poly.pdbx_strand_id
1 'polypeptide(L)'
;LDANLAEGYSLGEALSYLEEVTRKVAPDAIIDYKGESLDYKDSGNAVYFTFVLALLVVYLVLAAQFESFVHPLVILLTVPLAIAGALLGLYLTGQSLNIYSQVALIMLVGLAAKNGILLVEFTNQLRDDGVEFEEAISKAAEQRLRPIIMTAITTIMGAIPLLLAFGAGSESRYVIGVVVVSGVSAATLFTLFVVPMAYRFLARHTGSPQDVAHQLEKELKDSPASN
;
A
#
# COMPACT_ATOMS: atom_id res chain seq x y z
N LEU A 1 -1.51 37.36 3.43
CA LEU A 1 -2.45 36.83 4.41
C LEU A 1 -1.89 35.54 4.96
N ASP A 2 -1.63 35.45 6.25
CA ASP A 2 -1.33 34.22 6.96
C ASP A 2 -2.59 33.89 7.79
N ALA A 3 -3.08 32.66 7.65
CA ALA A 3 -4.24 32.20 8.39
C ALA A 3 -4.09 30.74 8.78
N ASN A 4 -4.57 30.40 9.97
CA ASN A 4 -4.68 29.02 10.40
C ASN A 4 -6.08 28.50 10.05
N LEU A 5 -6.17 27.22 9.66
CA LEU A 5 -7.44 26.55 9.40
C LEU A 5 -8.25 26.44 10.71
N ALA A 6 -9.54 26.72 10.64
CA ALA A 6 -10.44 26.39 11.72
C ALA A 6 -10.68 24.88 11.77
N GLU A 7 -10.99 24.35 12.95
CA GLU A 7 -11.31 22.92 13.10
C GLU A 7 -12.49 22.53 12.20
N GLY A 8 -12.33 21.45 11.47
CA GLY A 8 -13.35 20.88 10.58
C GLY A 8 -13.29 21.33 9.12
N TYR A 9 -12.40 22.23 8.74
CA TYR A 9 -12.20 22.63 7.33
C TYR A 9 -10.91 22.05 6.76
N SER A 10 -10.99 21.60 5.49
CA SER A 10 -9.79 21.16 4.76
C SER A 10 -9.07 22.35 4.12
N LEU A 11 -7.75 22.21 3.92
CA LEU A 11 -6.94 23.23 3.21
C LEU A 11 -7.50 23.53 1.81
N GLY A 12 -7.96 22.49 1.09
CA GLY A 12 -8.53 22.64 -0.24
C GLY A 12 -9.81 23.44 -0.27
N GLU A 13 -10.72 23.24 0.70
CA GLU A 13 -11.96 24.03 0.84
C GLU A 13 -11.67 25.49 1.16
N ALA A 14 -10.75 25.72 2.10
CA ALA A 14 -10.34 27.09 2.48
C ALA A 14 -9.72 27.84 1.31
N LEU A 15 -8.82 27.20 0.54
CA LEU A 15 -8.22 27.80 -0.64
C LEU A 15 -9.24 28.10 -1.73
N SER A 16 -10.14 27.17 -2.01
CA SER A 16 -11.22 27.36 -2.99
C SER A 16 -12.14 28.52 -2.61
N TYR A 17 -12.48 28.60 -1.32
CA TYR A 17 -13.29 29.71 -0.80
C TYR A 17 -12.57 31.06 -0.92
N LEU A 18 -11.28 31.12 -0.56
CA LEU A 18 -10.46 32.33 -0.67
C LEU A 18 -10.32 32.78 -2.13
N GLU A 19 -10.12 31.85 -3.07
CA GLU A 19 -10.08 32.16 -4.50
C GLU A 19 -11.42 32.77 -4.99
N GLU A 20 -12.54 32.13 -4.59
CA GLU A 20 -13.87 32.62 -5.01
C GLU A 20 -14.15 34.01 -4.46
N VAL A 21 -13.83 34.25 -3.17
CA VAL A 21 -14.01 35.57 -2.55
C VAL A 21 -13.10 36.60 -3.19
N THR A 22 -11.81 36.27 -3.41
CA THR A 22 -10.86 37.20 -4.04
C THR A 22 -11.31 37.59 -5.45
N ARG A 23 -11.78 36.65 -6.26
CA ARG A 23 -12.32 36.95 -7.60
C ARG A 23 -13.56 37.83 -7.58
N LYS A 24 -14.39 37.74 -6.52
CA LYS A 24 -15.57 38.61 -6.36
C LYS A 24 -15.21 40.03 -5.90
N VAL A 25 -14.23 40.16 -4.99
CA VAL A 25 -13.88 41.44 -4.38
C VAL A 25 -12.82 42.20 -5.19
N ALA A 26 -11.89 41.49 -5.79
CA ALA A 26 -10.77 42.05 -6.56
C ALA A 26 -10.50 41.17 -7.81
N PRO A 27 -11.25 41.33 -8.91
CA PRO A 27 -11.12 40.49 -10.11
C PRO A 27 -9.74 40.54 -10.76
N ASP A 28 -9.03 41.65 -10.60
CA ASP A 28 -7.70 41.88 -11.18
C ASP A 28 -6.55 41.45 -10.25
N ALA A 29 -6.85 40.88 -9.07
CA ALA A 29 -5.82 40.45 -8.14
C ALA A 29 -5.12 39.19 -8.64
N ILE A 30 -3.80 39.19 -8.60
CA ILE A 30 -2.96 37.99 -8.83
C ILE A 30 -2.87 37.26 -7.50
N ILE A 31 -3.36 36.02 -7.47
CA ILE A 31 -3.29 35.14 -6.32
C ILE A 31 -1.98 34.36 -6.43
N ASP A 32 -1.10 34.53 -5.45
CA ASP A 32 0.13 33.77 -5.30
C ASP A 32 0.08 32.96 -3.99
N TYR A 33 0.59 31.75 -4.01
CA TYR A 33 0.56 30.83 -2.89
C TYR A 33 1.95 30.65 -2.30
N LYS A 34 2.03 30.43 -0.97
CA LYS A 34 3.29 30.15 -0.26
C LYS A 34 3.09 29.08 0.80
N GLY A 35 4.18 28.36 1.13
CA GLY A 35 4.15 27.30 2.13
C GLY A 35 3.23 26.13 1.74
N GLU A 36 2.48 25.61 2.71
CA GLU A 36 1.60 24.45 2.50
C GLU A 36 0.56 24.65 1.40
N SER A 37 0.11 25.89 1.17
CA SER A 37 -0.86 26.22 0.11
C SER A 37 -0.27 26.05 -1.28
N LEU A 38 1.00 26.44 -1.47
CA LEU A 38 1.73 26.23 -2.74
C LEU A 38 1.95 24.74 -2.94
N ASP A 39 2.44 24.06 -1.92
CA ASP A 39 2.71 22.63 -1.96
C ASP A 39 1.44 21.83 -2.28
N TYR A 40 0.30 22.21 -1.72
CA TYR A 40 -0.99 21.58 -2.01
C TYR A 40 -1.43 21.77 -3.47
N LYS A 41 -1.25 22.97 -4.03
CA LYS A 41 -1.60 23.29 -5.42
C LYS A 41 -0.70 22.58 -6.43
N ASP A 42 0.61 22.60 -6.16
CA ASP A 42 1.61 22.00 -7.07
C ASP A 42 1.62 20.47 -6.98
N SER A 43 1.31 19.92 -5.81
CA SER A 43 1.43 18.49 -5.57
C SER A 43 0.22 17.67 -6.02
N GLY A 44 -0.96 18.27 -6.20
CA GLY A 44 -2.20 17.52 -6.42
C GLY A 44 -2.11 16.51 -7.57
N ASN A 45 -1.63 16.94 -8.74
CA ASN A 45 -1.44 16.06 -9.89
C ASN A 45 -0.15 15.22 -9.79
N ALA A 46 0.91 15.79 -9.21
CA ALA A 46 2.19 15.10 -9.07
C ALA A 46 2.10 13.90 -8.11
N VAL A 47 1.39 14.06 -6.99
CA VAL A 47 1.19 12.98 -6.02
C VAL A 47 0.34 11.85 -6.60
N TYR A 48 -0.74 12.17 -7.32
CA TYR A 48 -1.55 11.16 -8.00
C TYR A 48 -0.72 10.37 -9.02
N PHE A 49 0.05 11.07 -9.86
CA PHE A 49 0.95 10.44 -10.82
C PHE A 49 1.98 9.56 -10.13
N THR A 50 2.61 10.05 -9.05
CA THR A 50 3.60 9.30 -8.26
C THR A 50 2.98 8.06 -7.64
N PHE A 51 1.74 8.15 -7.12
CA PHE A 51 1.03 7.02 -6.54
C PHE A 51 0.74 5.92 -7.58
N VAL A 52 0.23 6.31 -8.76
CA VAL A 52 -0.03 5.36 -9.86
C VAL A 52 1.27 4.75 -10.36
N LEU A 53 2.34 5.56 -10.48
CA LEU A 53 3.66 5.08 -10.87
C LEU A 53 4.23 4.10 -9.84
N ALA A 54 4.09 4.39 -8.55
CA ALA A 54 4.52 3.49 -7.48
C ALA A 54 3.80 2.14 -7.54
N LEU A 55 2.48 2.14 -7.73
CA LEU A 55 1.70 0.91 -7.92
C LEU A 55 2.17 0.13 -9.14
N LEU A 56 2.40 0.82 -10.27
CA LEU A 56 2.88 0.20 -11.50
C LEU A 56 4.25 -0.45 -11.30
N VAL A 57 5.20 0.27 -10.68
CA VAL A 57 6.55 -0.24 -10.42
C VAL A 57 6.50 -1.45 -9.49
N VAL A 58 5.74 -1.37 -8.40
CA VAL A 58 5.56 -2.52 -7.49
C VAL A 58 4.95 -3.71 -8.24
N TYR A 59 3.92 -3.49 -9.06
CA TYR A 59 3.32 -4.55 -9.87
C TYR A 59 4.34 -5.21 -10.82
N LEU A 60 5.11 -4.40 -11.55
CA LEU A 60 6.10 -4.92 -12.51
C LEU A 60 7.23 -5.69 -11.82
N VAL A 61 7.72 -5.18 -10.69
CA VAL A 61 8.76 -5.86 -9.90
C VAL A 61 8.25 -7.20 -9.39
N LEU A 62 7.02 -7.23 -8.85
CA LEU A 62 6.40 -8.47 -8.39
C LEU A 62 6.12 -9.44 -9.54
N ALA A 63 5.69 -8.94 -10.71
CA ALA A 63 5.47 -9.78 -11.88
C ALA A 63 6.77 -10.43 -12.36
N ALA A 64 7.86 -9.70 -12.33
CA ALA A 64 9.18 -10.23 -12.65
C ALA A 64 9.67 -11.24 -11.60
N GLN A 65 9.41 -10.99 -10.30
CA GLN A 65 9.84 -11.87 -9.22
C GLN A 65 9.07 -13.19 -9.17
N PHE A 66 7.77 -13.15 -9.43
CA PHE A 66 6.91 -14.34 -9.38
C PHE A 66 6.72 -15.02 -10.75
N GLU A 67 7.32 -14.50 -11.80
CA GLU A 67 7.14 -14.98 -13.18
C GLU A 67 5.66 -15.17 -13.55
N SER A 68 4.80 -14.33 -13.00
CA SER A 68 3.34 -14.43 -13.10
C SER A 68 2.70 -13.05 -13.03
N PHE A 69 1.68 -12.83 -13.83
CA PHE A 69 0.86 -11.60 -13.77
C PHE A 69 -0.28 -11.69 -12.73
N VAL A 70 -0.59 -12.89 -12.25
CA VAL A 70 -1.71 -13.13 -11.32
C VAL A 70 -1.30 -12.91 -9.88
N HIS A 71 -0.13 -13.41 -9.47
CA HIS A 71 0.35 -13.30 -8.10
C HIS A 71 0.48 -11.85 -7.62
N PRO A 72 1.03 -10.90 -8.44
CA PRO A 72 1.04 -9.49 -8.09
C PRO A 72 -0.34 -8.88 -7.85
N LEU A 73 -1.35 -9.27 -8.64
CA LEU A 73 -2.72 -8.79 -8.45
C LEU A 73 -3.29 -9.23 -7.10
N VAL A 74 -3.04 -10.48 -6.70
CA VAL A 74 -3.46 -11.00 -5.40
C VAL A 74 -2.83 -10.19 -4.27
N ILE A 75 -1.52 -9.88 -4.38
CA ILE A 75 -0.79 -9.12 -3.38
C ILE A 75 -1.30 -7.67 -3.33
N LEU A 76 -1.44 -7.00 -4.47
CA LEU A 76 -1.88 -5.61 -4.54
C LEU A 76 -3.33 -5.40 -4.11
N LEU A 77 -4.16 -6.45 -4.04
CA LEU A 77 -5.52 -6.36 -3.50
C LEU A 77 -5.53 -5.94 -2.01
N THR A 78 -4.42 -6.13 -1.30
CA THR A 78 -4.27 -5.65 0.09
C THR A 78 -4.10 -4.14 0.19
N VAL A 79 -3.61 -3.48 -0.86
CA VAL A 79 -3.31 -2.04 -0.87
C VAL A 79 -4.57 -1.18 -0.70
N PRO A 80 -5.67 -1.36 -1.45
CA PRO A 80 -6.90 -0.61 -1.22
C PRO A 80 -7.44 -0.75 0.21
N LEU A 81 -7.31 -1.92 0.80
CA LEU A 81 -7.76 -2.20 2.16
C LEU A 81 -6.87 -1.50 3.20
N ALA A 82 -5.56 -1.47 2.97
CA ALA A 82 -4.62 -0.70 3.78
C ALA A 82 -4.91 0.81 3.73
N ILE A 83 -5.18 1.33 2.53
CA ILE A 83 -5.56 2.73 2.32
C ILE A 83 -6.87 3.04 3.04
N ALA A 84 -7.87 2.19 2.91
CA ALA A 84 -9.14 2.37 3.63
C ALA A 84 -8.94 2.42 5.15
N GLY A 85 -8.06 1.55 5.70
CA GLY A 85 -7.69 1.58 7.11
C GLY A 85 -6.97 2.87 7.51
N ALA A 86 -6.06 3.35 6.67
CA ALA A 86 -5.35 4.61 6.89
C ALA A 86 -6.29 5.83 6.87
N LEU A 87 -7.19 5.88 5.88
CA LEU A 87 -8.21 6.94 5.78
C LEU A 87 -9.17 6.93 6.98
N LEU A 88 -9.56 5.74 7.43
CA LEU A 88 -10.35 5.61 8.65
C LEU A 88 -9.58 6.12 9.87
N GLY A 89 -8.29 5.83 9.98
CA GLY A 89 -7.44 6.35 11.05
C GLY A 89 -7.33 7.87 11.03
N LEU A 90 -7.14 8.48 9.86
CA LEU A 90 -7.14 9.94 9.70
C LEU A 90 -8.49 10.54 10.10
N TYR A 91 -9.59 9.94 9.66
CA TYR A 91 -10.93 10.38 10.01
C TYR A 91 -11.19 10.34 11.52
N LEU A 92 -10.84 9.24 12.19
CA LEU A 92 -11.04 9.07 13.64
C LEU A 92 -10.19 10.01 14.48
N THR A 93 -9.02 10.42 13.95
CA THR A 93 -8.12 11.38 14.64
C THR A 93 -8.35 12.83 14.23
N GLY A 94 -9.35 13.10 13.39
CA GLY A 94 -9.64 14.46 12.92
C GLY A 94 -8.57 15.07 12.02
N GLN A 95 -7.73 14.23 11.40
CA GLN A 95 -6.65 14.70 10.54
C GLN A 95 -7.13 14.84 9.08
N SER A 96 -6.69 15.92 8.42
CA SER A 96 -7.00 16.15 7.02
C SER A 96 -6.04 15.43 6.07
N LEU A 97 -6.49 15.23 4.82
CA LEU A 97 -5.62 14.80 3.73
C LEU A 97 -4.70 15.97 3.33
N ASN A 98 -3.46 15.88 3.77
CA ASN A 98 -2.38 16.82 3.43
C ASN A 98 -1.24 16.10 2.71
N ILE A 99 -0.21 16.83 2.30
CA ILE A 99 0.97 16.27 1.63
C ILE A 99 1.62 15.13 2.42
N TYR A 100 1.71 15.26 3.75
CA TYR A 100 2.35 14.28 4.61
C TYR A 100 1.54 12.97 4.67
N SER A 101 0.20 13.05 4.74
CA SER A 101 -0.66 11.88 4.66
C SER A 101 -0.57 11.21 3.29
N GLN A 102 -0.46 11.98 2.20
CA GLN A 102 -0.32 11.45 0.84
C GLN A 102 1.02 10.69 0.66
N VAL A 103 2.12 11.27 1.13
CA VAL A 103 3.44 10.61 1.14
C VAL A 103 3.40 9.33 1.98
N ALA A 104 2.74 9.38 3.15
CA ALA A 104 2.58 8.22 4.02
C ALA A 104 1.72 7.12 3.36
N LEU A 105 0.69 7.47 2.58
CA LEU A 105 -0.10 6.52 1.80
C LEU A 105 0.73 5.84 0.70
N ILE A 106 1.63 6.56 0.02
CA ILE A 106 2.57 5.96 -0.95
C ILE A 106 3.50 4.96 -0.25
N MET A 107 4.05 5.34 0.90
CA MET A 107 4.90 4.45 1.72
C MET A 107 4.13 3.21 2.18
N LEU A 108 2.84 3.36 2.52
CA LEU A 108 1.98 2.27 2.96
C LEU A 108 1.78 1.20 1.90
N VAL A 109 1.84 1.53 0.59
CA VAL A 109 1.78 0.54 -0.50
C VAL A 109 2.86 -0.53 -0.32
N GLY A 110 4.11 -0.10 -0.08
CA GLY A 110 5.23 -1.03 0.14
C GLY A 110 5.08 -1.83 1.44
N LEU A 111 4.63 -1.19 2.52
CA LEU A 111 4.42 -1.86 3.81
C LEU A 111 3.30 -2.91 3.76
N ALA A 112 2.20 -2.60 3.05
CA ALA A 112 1.07 -3.51 2.89
C ALA A 112 1.44 -4.71 1.99
N ALA A 113 2.10 -4.46 0.86
CA ALA A 113 2.52 -5.50 -0.07
C ALA A 113 3.44 -6.54 0.57
N LYS A 114 4.33 -6.14 1.49
CA LYS A 114 5.29 -7.02 2.17
C LYS A 114 4.65 -8.26 2.77
N ASN A 115 3.54 -8.10 3.49
CA ASN A 115 2.87 -9.23 4.14
C ASN A 115 2.23 -10.17 3.13
N GLY A 116 1.65 -9.62 2.05
CA GLY A 116 1.09 -10.38 0.94
C GLY A 116 2.16 -11.19 0.20
N ILE A 117 3.33 -10.58 -0.05
CA ILE A 117 4.48 -11.23 -0.69
C ILE A 117 4.88 -12.48 0.09
N LEU A 118 5.11 -12.34 1.41
CA LEU A 118 5.52 -13.45 2.27
C LEU A 118 4.54 -14.63 2.25
N LEU A 119 3.25 -14.34 2.17
CA LEU A 119 2.22 -15.36 2.15
C LEU A 119 2.14 -16.08 0.80
N VAL A 120 2.13 -15.32 -0.29
CA VAL A 120 2.07 -15.86 -1.66
C VAL A 120 3.32 -16.66 -1.98
N GLU A 121 4.50 -16.14 -1.67
CA GLU A 121 5.78 -16.82 -1.89
C GLU A 121 5.83 -18.16 -1.16
N PHE A 122 5.45 -18.18 0.11
CA PHE A 122 5.45 -19.42 0.88
C PHE A 122 4.39 -20.43 0.40
N THR A 123 3.24 -19.93 -0.08
CA THR A 123 2.24 -20.81 -0.71
C THR A 123 2.81 -21.44 -1.98
N ASN A 124 3.52 -20.67 -2.80
CA ASN A 124 4.17 -21.19 -4.00
C ASN A 124 5.24 -22.25 -3.66
N GLN A 125 6.09 -21.98 -2.65
CA GLN A 125 7.09 -22.96 -2.18
C GLN A 125 6.46 -24.29 -1.77
N LEU A 126 5.35 -24.25 -1.01
CA LEU A 126 4.65 -25.48 -0.62
C LEU A 126 4.05 -26.23 -1.82
N ARG A 127 3.59 -25.50 -2.85
CA ARG A 127 3.12 -26.10 -4.09
C ARG A 127 4.26 -26.75 -4.89
N ASP A 128 5.43 -26.09 -4.94
CA ASP A 128 6.63 -26.63 -5.56
C ASP A 128 7.13 -27.91 -4.86
N ASP A 129 6.96 -27.98 -3.53
CA ASP A 129 7.22 -29.17 -2.72
C ASP A 129 6.17 -30.30 -2.91
N GLY A 130 5.19 -30.12 -3.79
CA GLY A 130 4.18 -31.11 -4.12
C GLY A 130 2.98 -31.15 -3.16
N VAL A 131 2.79 -30.14 -2.30
CA VAL A 131 1.61 -30.04 -1.43
C VAL A 131 0.39 -29.65 -2.28
N GLU A 132 -0.75 -30.27 -2.03
CA GLU A 132 -2.01 -29.97 -2.71
C GLU A 132 -2.38 -28.48 -2.57
N PHE A 133 -2.97 -27.89 -3.62
CA PHE A 133 -3.26 -26.46 -3.72
C PHE A 133 -4.01 -25.89 -2.50
N GLU A 134 -5.08 -26.54 -2.07
CA GLU A 134 -5.89 -26.08 -0.92
C GLU A 134 -5.15 -26.24 0.41
N GLU A 135 -4.40 -27.32 0.53
CA GLU A 135 -3.58 -27.60 1.70
C GLU A 135 -2.39 -26.64 1.81
N ALA A 136 -1.76 -26.28 0.68
CA ALA A 136 -0.67 -25.33 0.61
C ALA A 136 -1.12 -23.94 1.09
N ILE A 137 -2.31 -23.47 0.69
CA ILE A 137 -2.88 -22.19 1.15
C ILE A 137 -3.11 -22.22 2.66
N SER A 138 -3.72 -23.27 3.18
CA SER A 138 -4.02 -23.40 4.61
C SER A 138 -2.76 -23.47 5.46
N LYS A 139 -1.80 -24.28 5.07
CA LYS A 139 -0.49 -24.40 5.74
C LYS A 139 0.29 -23.09 5.69
N ALA A 140 0.29 -22.39 4.55
CA ALA A 140 0.96 -21.10 4.42
C ALA A 140 0.34 -20.07 5.37
N ALA A 141 -0.98 -19.97 5.42
CA ALA A 141 -1.67 -19.05 6.32
C ALA A 141 -1.36 -19.34 7.79
N GLU A 142 -1.36 -20.62 8.20
CA GLU A 142 -1.07 -21.03 9.57
C GLU A 142 0.39 -20.74 9.97
N GLN A 143 1.35 -21.13 9.12
CA GLN A 143 2.77 -21.00 9.45
C GLN A 143 3.27 -19.56 9.37
N ARG A 144 2.69 -18.73 8.49
CA ARG A 144 3.06 -17.31 8.32
C ARG A 144 2.30 -16.37 9.26
N LEU A 145 1.25 -16.83 9.94
CA LEU A 145 0.48 -16.02 10.88
C LEU A 145 1.38 -15.34 11.94
N ARG A 146 2.22 -16.11 12.61
CA ARG A 146 3.10 -15.59 13.67
C ARG A 146 4.11 -14.56 13.13
N PRO A 147 4.92 -14.85 12.09
CA PRO A 147 5.84 -13.88 11.51
C PRO A 147 5.16 -12.58 11.04
N ILE A 148 3.98 -12.66 10.42
CA ILE A 148 3.24 -11.49 9.95
C ILE A 148 2.79 -10.63 11.12
N ILE A 149 2.23 -11.22 12.18
CA ILE A 149 1.82 -10.49 13.38
C ILE A 149 3.03 -9.86 14.08
N MET A 150 4.15 -10.58 14.22
CA MET A 150 5.36 -10.06 14.84
C MET A 150 5.90 -8.84 14.08
N THR A 151 5.98 -8.92 12.75
CA THR A 151 6.46 -7.79 11.94
C THR A 151 5.49 -6.61 11.96
N ALA A 152 4.18 -6.85 12.00
CA ALA A 152 3.18 -5.80 12.14
C ALA A 152 3.32 -5.07 13.49
N ILE A 153 3.41 -5.81 14.59
CA ILE A 153 3.62 -5.23 15.93
C ILE A 153 4.90 -4.39 15.94
N THR A 154 6.00 -4.91 15.41
CA THR A 154 7.27 -4.18 15.36
C THR A 154 7.15 -2.88 14.55
N THR A 155 6.46 -2.92 13.41
CA THR A 155 6.24 -1.73 12.57
C THR A 155 5.36 -0.69 13.29
N ILE A 156 4.27 -1.14 13.92
CA ILE A 156 3.36 -0.29 14.70
C ILE A 156 4.11 0.34 15.88
N MET A 157 4.86 -0.46 16.65
CA MET A 157 5.66 0.04 17.77
C MET A 157 6.74 1.04 17.31
N GLY A 158 7.36 0.80 16.15
CA GLY A 158 8.31 1.73 15.53
C GLY A 158 7.68 3.05 15.09
N ALA A 159 6.38 3.08 14.83
CA ALA A 159 5.65 4.30 14.48
C ALA A 159 5.09 5.08 15.70
N ILE A 160 5.06 4.48 16.90
CA ILE A 160 4.57 5.15 18.12
C ILE A 160 5.33 6.45 18.40
N PRO A 161 6.67 6.54 18.28
CA PRO A 161 7.37 7.79 18.49
C PRO A 161 6.91 8.95 17.60
N LEU A 162 6.39 8.64 16.40
CA LEU A 162 5.81 9.65 15.50
C LEU A 162 4.50 10.22 16.07
N LEU A 163 3.69 9.38 16.72
CA LEU A 163 2.44 9.78 17.38
C LEU A 163 2.69 10.61 18.65
N LEU A 164 3.83 10.38 19.31
CA LEU A 164 4.20 11.05 20.55
C LEU A 164 5.19 12.22 20.31
N ALA A 165 5.38 12.64 19.06
CA ALA A 165 6.31 13.70 18.72
C ALA A 165 5.84 15.06 19.23
N PHE A 166 6.77 15.84 19.83
CA PHE A 166 6.52 17.19 20.31
C PHE A 166 7.43 18.19 19.59
N GLY A 167 7.04 19.47 19.60
CA GLY A 167 7.80 20.56 19.04
C GLY A 167 7.53 20.81 17.55
N ALA A 168 8.40 21.60 16.90
CA ALA A 168 8.23 22.00 15.51
C ALA A 168 8.12 20.76 14.57
N GLY A 169 7.13 20.78 13.69
CA GLY A 169 6.84 19.68 12.75
C GLY A 169 6.24 18.42 13.42
N SER A 170 5.73 18.52 14.65
CA SER A 170 5.04 17.39 15.30
C SER A 170 3.75 17.00 14.55
N GLU A 171 3.03 17.96 14.01
CA GLU A 171 1.80 17.74 13.25
C GLU A 171 2.04 16.82 12.05
N SER A 172 3.05 17.11 11.24
CA SER A 172 3.42 16.30 10.08
C SER A 172 3.81 14.88 10.47
N ARG A 173 4.62 14.73 11.54
CA ARG A 173 5.02 13.41 12.05
C ARG A 173 3.83 12.62 12.61
N TYR A 174 2.92 13.29 13.30
CA TYR A 174 1.70 12.69 13.85
C TYR A 174 0.84 12.11 12.74
N VAL A 175 0.59 12.88 11.66
CA VAL A 175 -0.20 12.42 10.51
C VAL A 175 0.43 11.17 9.87
N ILE A 176 1.76 11.17 9.65
CA ILE A 176 2.48 9.99 9.13
C ILE A 176 2.32 8.81 10.09
N GLY A 177 2.46 9.03 11.39
CA GLY A 177 2.29 8.00 12.41
C GLY A 177 0.89 7.38 12.39
N VAL A 178 -0.16 8.21 12.30
CA VAL A 178 -1.56 7.75 12.19
C VAL A 178 -1.76 6.87 10.96
N VAL A 179 -1.31 7.32 9.78
CA VAL A 179 -1.43 6.56 8.52
C VAL A 179 -0.72 5.21 8.62
N VAL A 180 0.51 5.19 9.16
CA VAL A 180 1.27 3.94 9.30
C VAL A 180 0.61 3.00 10.29
N VAL A 181 0.24 3.46 11.48
CA VAL A 181 -0.35 2.61 12.52
C VAL A 181 -1.69 2.04 12.08
N SER A 182 -2.61 2.88 11.60
CA SER A 182 -3.94 2.43 11.17
C SER A 182 -3.88 1.63 9.88
N GLY A 183 -3.08 2.07 8.91
CA GLY A 183 -2.94 1.40 7.62
C GLY A 183 -2.27 0.03 7.74
N VAL A 184 -1.18 -0.10 8.51
CA VAL A 184 -0.50 -1.39 8.72
C VAL A 184 -1.38 -2.33 9.54
N SER A 185 -2.10 -1.82 10.54
CA SER A 185 -3.05 -2.64 11.33
C SER A 185 -4.15 -3.23 10.43
N ALA A 186 -4.77 -2.40 9.61
CA ALA A 186 -5.78 -2.82 8.65
C ALA A 186 -5.18 -3.77 7.59
N ALA A 187 -4.04 -3.40 6.99
CA ALA A 187 -3.36 -4.24 6.02
C ALA A 187 -3.08 -5.64 6.58
N THR A 188 -2.55 -5.72 7.79
CA THR A 188 -2.22 -7.01 8.43
C THR A 188 -3.47 -7.85 8.66
N LEU A 189 -4.53 -7.24 9.22
CA LEU A 189 -5.79 -7.93 9.44
C LEU A 189 -6.36 -8.49 8.14
N PHE A 190 -6.46 -7.64 7.11
CA PHE A 190 -7.03 -8.04 5.83
C PHE A 190 -6.14 -9.00 5.04
N THR A 191 -4.81 -8.86 5.09
CA THR A 191 -3.89 -9.78 4.40
C THR A 191 -4.12 -11.22 4.83
N LEU A 192 -4.35 -11.47 6.11
CA LEU A 192 -4.56 -12.82 6.65
C LEU A 192 -5.82 -13.51 6.10
N PHE A 193 -6.84 -12.75 5.70
CA PHE A 193 -8.10 -13.29 5.17
C PHE A 193 -8.19 -13.12 3.66
N VAL A 194 -7.86 -11.94 3.15
CA VAL A 194 -8.09 -11.58 1.75
C VAL A 194 -7.09 -12.25 0.82
N VAL A 195 -5.80 -12.33 1.22
CA VAL A 195 -4.78 -12.94 0.35
C VAL A 195 -5.01 -14.42 0.13
N PRO A 196 -5.29 -15.28 1.15
CA PRO A 196 -5.62 -16.68 0.91
C PRO A 196 -6.85 -16.87 0.03
N MET A 197 -7.88 -16.05 0.26
CA MET A 197 -9.12 -16.11 -0.53
C MET A 197 -8.88 -15.66 -1.97
N ALA A 198 -8.19 -14.54 -2.18
CA ALA A 198 -7.86 -14.03 -3.50
C ALA A 198 -6.93 -14.99 -4.26
N TYR A 199 -5.95 -15.57 -3.58
CA TYR A 199 -5.06 -16.57 -4.15
C TYR A 199 -5.85 -17.80 -4.62
N ARG A 200 -6.78 -18.29 -3.81
CA ARG A 200 -7.66 -19.41 -4.15
C ARG A 200 -8.49 -19.15 -5.40
N PHE A 201 -9.03 -17.91 -5.56
CA PHE A 201 -9.86 -17.57 -6.72
C PHE A 201 -9.05 -17.30 -7.99
N LEU A 202 -7.96 -16.55 -7.86
CA LEU A 202 -7.20 -16.04 -9.00
C LEU A 202 -6.08 -16.98 -9.44
N ALA A 203 -5.40 -17.64 -8.50
CA ALA A 203 -4.23 -18.48 -8.79
C ALA A 203 -4.57 -19.98 -9.00
N ARG A 204 -5.85 -20.37 -8.96
CA ARG A 204 -6.27 -21.76 -9.13
C ARG A 204 -5.83 -22.39 -10.46
N HIS A 205 -5.76 -21.57 -11.52
CA HIS A 205 -5.39 -22.01 -12.87
C HIS A 205 -3.96 -21.58 -13.25
N THR A 206 -3.24 -20.97 -12.32
CA THR A 206 -1.86 -20.53 -12.52
C THR A 206 -0.94 -21.57 -11.93
N GLY A 207 0.01 -22.06 -12.73
CA GLY A 207 1.07 -22.96 -12.26
C GLY A 207 1.94 -22.30 -11.20
N SER A 208 2.75 -23.08 -10.49
CA SER A 208 3.81 -22.52 -9.67
C SER A 208 4.96 -22.00 -10.57
N PRO A 209 5.80 -21.09 -10.10
CA PRO A 209 6.93 -20.61 -10.90
C PRO A 209 7.87 -21.72 -11.40
N GLN A 210 7.95 -22.84 -10.69
CA GLN A 210 8.79 -23.97 -11.04
C GLN A 210 8.09 -25.02 -11.92
N ASP A 211 6.77 -24.94 -12.11
CA ASP A 211 6.05 -25.89 -12.96
C ASP A 211 6.60 -25.91 -14.39
N VAL A 212 6.97 -24.75 -14.94
CA VAL A 212 7.55 -24.64 -16.28
C VAL A 212 8.95 -25.27 -16.33
N ALA A 213 9.75 -25.05 -15.29
CA ALA A 213 11.08 -25.65 -15.19
C ALA A 213 11.01 -27.19 -15.07
N HIS A 214 10.07 -27.70 -14.26
CA HIS A 214 9.84 -29.14 -14.13
C HIS A 214 9.31 -29.77 -15.42
N GLN A 215 8.43 -29.08 -16.16
CA GLN A 215 7.94 -29.55 -17.46
C GLN A 215 9.07 -29.63 -18.49
N LEU A 216 9.91 -28.57 -18.57
CA LEU A 216 11.08 -28.56 -19.46
C LEU A 216 12.10 -29.66 -19.10
N GLU A 217 12.34 -29.86 -17.81
CA GLU A 217 13.25 -30.93 -17.36
C GLU A 217 12.70 -32.33 -17.68
N LYS A 218 11.39 -32.50 -17.62
CA LYS A 218 10.72 -33.74 -18.01
C LYS A 218 10.76 -33.96 -19.51
N GLU A 219 10.50 -32.94 -20.32
CA GLU A 219 10.61 -33.00 -21.78
C GLU A 219 12.05 -33.27 -22.25
N LEU A 220 13.07 -32.68 -21.55
CA LEU A 220 14.47 -32.95 -21.84
C LEU A 220 14.89 -34.36 -21.47
N LYS A 221 14.32 -34.95 -20.41
CA LYS A 221 14.57 -36.36 -20.04
C LYS A 221 13.86 -37.35 -20.96
N ASP A 222 12.67 -36.99 -21.45
CA ASP A 222 11.85 -37.81 -22.33
C ASP A 222 12.23 -37.63 -23.82
N SER A 223 12.98 -36.59 -24.15
CA SER A 223 13.52 -36.41 -25.52
C SER A 223 14.63 -37.43 -25.75
N PRO A 224 14.45 -38.39 -26.69
CA PRO A 224 15.51 -39.36 -27.01
C PRO A 224 16.70 -38.58 -27.54
N ALA A 225 17.85 -38.72 -26.83
CA ALA A 225 19.12 -38.15 -27.26
C ALA A 225 19.30 -38.51 -28.75
N SER A 226 19.20 -37.46 -29.58
CA SER A 226 19.57 -37.58 -30.99
C SER A 226 21.04 -38.00 -31.07
N ASN A 227 21.25 -39.27 -31.37
CA ASN A 227 22.53 -39.79 -31.83
C ASN A 227 22.95 -39.07 -33.09
#